data_72188b5f3022b674453ec2a83bdd6788
#
_entry.id   72188b5f3022b674453ec2a83bdd6788
#
_cell.length_a   1.000
_cell.length_b   1.000
_cell.length_c   1.000
_cell.angle_alpha   90.00
_cell.angle_beta   90.00
_cell.angle_gamma   90.00
#
_symmetry.space_group_name_H-M   'P 1'
#
loop_
_entity.id
_entity.type
_entity.pdbx_description
1 polymer ?
#
loop_
_entity_poly.entity_id
_entity_poly.type
_entity_poly.pdbx_seq_one_letter_code
_entity_poly.pdbx_strand_id
1 'polypeptide(L)'
;MFLSLLFFSNISFSQTEENKQIIDGVAVIVADNIILKSELAQIVNVTALQQNINPTQNLELYQRLQTQVLQSLIDQKVVLELAKKDTNIIIKDKEVDAALETQVNNILSQAGSEEKAEEMLGESLRDFKREYWFDIRDRLYTDRFQQMKLQGVSVNRTDVESFFNTYKDSLPFFPPKIKLRHLLLPLKSGEESIKTTVTLLDSLRNEVYAGADFSELAKLYSQDPGSKNRGGDLGFTRRGTLVSEFEKVAFTLDLGEISEPVKTAFGYHIIQPLEKQGDKVRVRHILITPPVTENDEQKVYDFATTIKDSVKVIDDFIALAERHSIDEQTNKKGGDLGWINPNEFAIPEIGQVLQHLELNECSQPVKTSLGYHLLWLEDAKEGGPPNLEKHWTDIEAMALNNKKMSWYQVFIQDARKKFYISIKN
;
A
#
# COMPACT_ATOMS: atom_id res chain seq x y z
N MET A 1 6.55 -11.45 15.80
CA MET A 1 6.49 -11.54 14.35
C MET A 1 5.54 -12.67 14.01
N PHE A 2 4.24 -12.38 13.94
CA PHE A 2 3.24 -13.38 13.54
C PHE A 2 3.32 -13.51 12.02
N LEU A 3 3.62 -14.72 11.59
CA LEU A 3 3.74 -15.11 10.20
C LEU A 3 2.38 -14.88 9.52
N SER A 4 2.27 -13.83 8.69
CA SER A 4 1.18 -13.73 7.73
C SER A 4 1.47 -14.76 6.63
N LEU A 5 1.02 -15.99 6.87
CA LEU A 5 1.05 -17.05 5.87
C LEU A 5 0.06 -16.67 4.77
N LEU A 6 0.59 -16.07 3.71
CA LEU A 6 -0.06 -16.02 2.42
C LEU A 6 -0.14 -17.46 1.90
N PHE A 7 -1.33 -18.04 1.88
CA PHE A 7 -1.59 -19.28 1.17
C PHE A 7 -1.43 -19.05 -0.33
N PHE A 8 -0.23 -19.32 -0.84
CA PHE A 8 -0.01 -19.58 -2.25
C PHE A 8 0.47 -21.00 -2.35
N SER A 9 -0.38 -21.91 -2.80
CA SER A 9 0.13 -23.10 -3.46
C SER A 9 -0.98 -23.97 -4.01
N ASN A 10 -1.11 -23.92 -5.33
CA ASN A 10 -1.31 -25.14 -6.09
C ASN A 10 -0.08 -25.32 -6.96
N ILE A 11 0.97 -25.93 -6.43
CA ILE A 11 1.98 -26.58 -7.26
C ILE A 11 1.36 -27.90 -7.68
N SER A 12 0.85 -27.94 -8.90
CA SER A 12 0.37 -29.17 -9.54
C SER A 12 1.54 -30.13 -9.66
N PHE A 13 1.63 -31.11 -8.78
CA PHE A 13 2.39 -32.31 -9.04
C PHE A 13 1.62 -33.13 -10.06
N SER A 14 2.21 -33.32 -11.24
CA SER A 14 1.75 -34.29 -12.23
C SER A 14 1.55 -35.65 -11.55
N GLN A 15 0.30 -36.04 -11.36
CA GLN A 15 -0.06 -37.40 -10.94
C GLN A 15 -0.13 -38.30 -12.15
N THR A 16 0.75 -39.29 -12.19
CA THR A 16 0.52 -40.52 -12.94
C THR A 16 -0.66 -41.27 -12.31
N GLU A 17 -1.59 -41.69 -13.15
CA GLU A 17 -2.82 -42.35 -12.80
C GLU A 17 -2.60 -43.62 -11.93
N GLU A 18 -3.11 -43.60 -10.70
CA GLU A 18 -3.73 -44.73 -10.08
C GLU A 18 -4.89 -44.22 -9.20
N ASN A 19 -6.09 -44.60 -9.54
CA ASN A 19 -7.37 -44.30 -8.90
C ASN A 19 -7.38 -44.88 -7.46
N LYS A 20 -6.80 -44.18 -6.49
CA LYS A 20 -7.09 -44.36 -5.08
C LYS A 20 -7.69 -43.06 -4.57
N GLN A 21 -8.96 -43.12 -4.14
CA GLN A 21 -9.55 -42.07 -3.29
C GLN A 21 -8.63 -41.90 -2.08
N ILE A 22 -7.72 -40.92 -2.11
CA ILE A 22 -6.87 -40.57 -0.97
C ILE A 22 -7.79 -39.83 0.00
N ILE A 23 -8.31 -40.54 0.99
CA ILE A 23 -8.98 -39.95 2.14
C ILE A 23 -7.84 -39.32 2.97
N ASP A 24 -7.86 -38.00 3.06
CA ASP A 24 -6.87 -37.26 3.86
C ASP A 24 -6.94 -37.67 5.34
N GLY A 25 -5.78 -37.85 5.96
CA GLY A 25 -5.69 -38.30 7.34
C GLY A 25 -5.83 -37.16 8.34
N VAL A 26 -6.50 -37.38 9.46
CA VAL A 26 -6.52 -36.45 10.58
C VAL A 26 -5.18 -36.50 11.29
N ALA A 27 -4.51 -35.34 11.43
CA ALA A 27 -3.28 -35.18 12.22
C ALA A 27 -3.60 -34.87 13.69
N VAL A 28 -4.55 -33.96 13.95
CA VAL A 28 -4.94 -33.58 15.33
C VAL A 28 -6.43 -33.30 15.39
N ILE A 29 -7.03 -33.60 16.53
CA ILE A 29 -8.37 -33.15 16.92
C ILE A 29 -8.20 -32.17 18.08
N VAL A 30 -8.76 -30.95 17.94
CA VAL A 30 -8.80 -29.93 18.98
C VAL A 30 -10.27 -29.52 19.20
N ALA A 31 -10.85 -29.97 20.30
CA ALA A 31 -12.29 -29.84 20.55
C ALA A 31 -13.11 -30.32 19.33
N ASP A 32 -13.86 -29.42 18.67
CA ASP A 32 -14.67 -29.70 17.50
C ASP A 32 -13.93 -29.44 16.17
N ASN A 33 -12.68 -29.02 16.20
CA ASN A 33 -11.87 -28.76 15.02
C ASN A 33 -10.91 -29.90 14.73
N ILE A 34 -10.63 -30.12 13.45
CA ILE A 34 -9.62 -31.05 12.97
C ILE A 34 -8.49 -30.31 12.27
N ILE A 35 -7.30 -30.88 12.32
CA ILE A 35 -6.15 -30.49 11.49
C ILE A 35 -5.82 -31.71 10.63
N LEU A 36 -5.79 -31.51 9.32
CA LEU A 36 -5.51 -32.58 8.36
C LEU A 36 -3.99 -32.78 8.19
N LYS A 37 -3.58 -33.99 7.82
CA LYS A 37 -2.15 -34.29 7.53
C LYS A 37 -1.67 -33.50 6.30
N SER A 38 -2.54 -33.32 5.30
CA SER A 38 -2.22 -32.49 4.12
C SER A 38 -2.03 -31.01 4.48
N GLU A 39 -2.91 -30.43 5.31
CA GLU A 39 -2.81 -29.05 5.79
C GLU A 39 -1.47 -28.84 6.54
N LEU A 40 -1.14 -29.74 7.47
CA LEU A 40 0.13 -29.69 8.18
C LEU A 40 1.33 -29.77 7.23
N ALA A 41 1.34 -30.74 6.31
CA ALA A 41 2.44 -30.96 5.37
C ALA A 41 2.63 -29.74 4.44
N GLN A 42 1.54 -29.15 3.97
CA GLN A 42 1.59 -27.97 3.12
C GLN A 42 2.26 -26.78 3.84
N ILE A 43 1.82 -26.47 5.06
CA ILE A 43 2.36 -25.36 5.86
C ILE A 43 3.84 -25.61 6.19
N VAL A 44 4.19 -26.84 6.57
CA VAL A 44 5.59 -27.23 6.85
C VAL A 44 6.47 -27.03 5.61
N ASN A 45 6.02 -27.48 4.44
CA ASN A 45 6.78 -27.36 3.20
C ASN A 45 6.99 -25.89 2.79
N VAL A 46 5.93 -25.06 2.83
CA VAL A 46 6.03 -23.64 2.54
C VAL A 46 6.99 -22.94 3.51
N THR A 47 6.87 -23.23 4.80
CA THR A 47 7.75 -22.64 5.81
C THR A 47 9.20 -23.10 5.65
N ALA A 48 9.42 -24.39 5.32
CA ALA A 48 10.75 -24.92 5.04
C ALA A 48 11.41 -24.22 3.85
N LEU A 49 10.66 -23.99 2.75
CA LEU A 49 11.14 -23.23 1.59
C LEU A 49 11.53 -21.79 1.97
N GLN A 50 10.69 -21.10 2.74
CA GLN A 50 10.98 -19.72 3.19
C GLN A 50 12.21 -19.63 4.10
N GLN A 51 12.49 -20.67 4.89
CA GLN A 51 13.65 -20.76 5.80
C GLN A 51 14.87 -21.42 5.16
N ASN A 52 14.81 -21.78 3.87
CA ASN A 52 15.85 -22.52 3.15
C ASN A 52 16.22 -23.87 3.84
N ILE A 53 15.24 -24.55 4.44
CA ILE A 53 15.41 -25.85 5.08
C ILE A 53 15.14 -26.94 4.03
N ASN A 54 16.18 -27.70 3.64
CA ASN A 54 16.04 -28.83 2.74
C ASN A 54 15.71 -30.11 3.54
N PRO A 55 14.54 -30.76 3.33
CA PRO A 55 14.12 -31.94 4.08
C PRO A 55 15.12 -33.13 4.02
N THR A 56 15.81 -33.27 2.87
CA THR A 56 16.76 -34.39 2.68
C THR A 56 18.13 -34.14 3.29
N GLN A 57 18.54 -32.86 3.40
CA GLN A 57 19.85 -32.49 3.94
C GLN A 57 19.80 -32.15 5.43
N ASN A 58 18.66 -31.65 5.91
CA ASN A 58 18.47 -31.12 7.25
C ASN A 58 17.26 -31.78 7.95
N LEU A 59 17.22 -33.11 7.99
CA LEU A 59 16.06 -33.86 8.48
C LEU A 59 15.67 -33.48 9.92
N GLU A 60 16.64 -33.25 10.80
CA GLU A 60 16.37 -32.86 12.20
C GLU A 60 15.69 -31.47 12.30
N LEU A 61 16.17 -30.49 11.51
CA LEU A 61 15.57 -29.17 11.45
C LEU A 61 14.16 -29.23 10.87
N TYR A 62 13.95 -30.05 9.85
CA TYR A 62 12.64 -30.24 9.25
C TYR A 62 11.64 -30.88 10.23
N GLN A 63 12.05 -31.87 11.01
CA GLN A 63 11.21 -32.50 12.07
C GLN A 63 10.89 -31.52 13.20
N ARG A 64 11.85 -30.69 13.60
CA ARG A 64 11.61 -29.61 14.57
C ARG A 64 10.60 -28.60 14.03
N LEU A 65 10.75 -28.19 12.77
CA LEU A 65 9.82 -27.30 12.10
C LEU A 65 8.41 -27.92 12.05
N GLN A 66 8.29 -29.19 11.67
CA GLN A 66 7.03 -29.91 11.64
C GLN A 66 6.33 -29.89 13.01
N THR A 67 7.09 -30.17 14.08
CA THR A 67 6.57 -30.10 15.43
C THR A 67 6.13 -28.69 15.81
N GLN A 68 6.92 -27.68 15.48
CA GLN A 68 6.60 -26.28 15.74
C GLN A 68 5.35 -25.82 15.01
N VAL A 69 5.21 -26.14 13.72
CA VAL A 69 4.02 -25.83 12.92
C VAL A 69 2.79 -26.54 13.50
N LEU A 70 2.92 -27.82 13.87
CA LEU A 70 1.83 -28.56 14.48
C LEU A 70 1.34 -27.91 15.78
N GLN A 71 2.27 -27.50 16.66
CA GLN A 71 1.94 -26.81 17.91
C GLN A 71 1.26 -25.46 17.64
N SER A 72 1.71 -24.72 16.62
CA SER A 72 1.10 -23.45 16.21
C SER A 72 -0.33 -23.64 15.69
N LEU A 73 -0.58 -24.69 14.89
CA LEU A 73 -1.93 -25.01 14.41
C LEU A 73 -2.87 -25.39 15.55
N ILE A 74 -2.37 -26.17 16.53
CA ILE A 74 -3.14 -26.50 17.74
C ILE A 74 -3.51 -25.21 18.47
N ASP A 75 -2.56 -24.29 18.66
CA ASP A 75 -2.80 -23.01 19.33
C ASP A 75 -3.86 -22.17 18.60
N GLN A 76 -3.80 -22.10 17.28
CA GLN A 76 -4.79 -21.39 16.48
C GLN A 76 -6.20 -21.99 16.66
N LYS A 77 -6.35 -23.33 16.64
CA LYS A 77 -7.66 -23.95 16.86
C LYS A 77 -8.16 -23.76 18.30
N VAL A 78 -7.28 -23.78 19.31
CA VAL A 78 -7.63 -23.46 20.72
C VAL A 78 -8.13 -22.00 20.83
N VAL A 79 -7.42 -21.06 20.23
CA VAL A 79 -7.81 -19.65 20.21
C VAL A 79 -9.14 -19.44 19.48
N LEU A 80 -9.33 -20.13 18.37
CA LEU A 80 -10.58 -20.09 17.60
C LEU A 80 -11.76 -20.56 18.44
N GLU A 81 -11.61 -21.66 19.18
CA GLU A 81 -12.65 -22.17 20.09
C GLU A 81 -12.99 -21.17 21.20
N LEU A 82 -11.97 -20.52 21.76
CA LEU A 82 -12.19 -19.48 22.76
C LEU A 82 -12.90 -18.26 22.16
N ALA A 83 -12.49 -17.86 20.96
CA ALA A 83 -13.06 -16.71 20.25
C ALA A 83 -14.54 -16.94 19.90
N LYS A 84 -14.89 -18.14 19.41
CA LYS A 84 -16.28 -18.52 19.08
C LYS A 84 -17.19 -18.58 20.32
N LYS A 85 -16.63 -18.90 21.48
CA LYS A 85 -17.35 -18.97 22.77
C LYS A 85 -17.47 -17.61 23.46
N ASP A 86 -16.71 -16.60 23.07
CA ASP A 86 -16.76 -15.28 23.68
C ASP A 86 -17.87 -14.45 23.03
N THR A 87 -18.96 -14.22 23.78
CA THR A 87 -20.15 -13.50 23.28
C THR A 87 -19.91 -12.02 22.95
N ASN A 88 -18.77 -11.46 23.35
CA ASN A 88 -18.39 -10.10 22.99
C ASN A 88 -17.80 -10.00 21.59
N ILE A 89 -17.49 -11.14 20.96
CA ILE A 89 -16.91 -11.18 19.61
C ILE A 89 -18.00 -11.53 18.62
N ILE A 90 -18.37 -10.55 17.82
CA ILE A 90 -19.36 -10.70 16.77
C ILE A 90 -18.68 -10.35 15.45
N ILE A 91 -18.58 -11.30 14.53
CA ILE A 91 -18.10 -11.10 13.16
C ILE A 91 -19.32 -11.13 12.23
N LYS A 92 -19.52 -10.03 11.52
CA LYS A 92 -20.64 -9.89 10.54
C LYS A 92 -20.16 -10.37 9.17
N ASP A 93 -21.05 -10.98 8.40
CA ASP A 93 -20.75 -11.47 7.04
C ASP A 93 -20.14 -10.38 6.16
N LYS A 94 -20.64 -9.13 6.25
CA LYS A 94 -20.08 -7.99 5.53
C LYS A 94 -18.60 -7.71 5.85
N GLU A 95 -18.16 -7.99 7.07
CA GLU A 95 -16.75 -7.83 7.46
C GLU A 95 -15.89 -8.92 6.82
N VAL A 96 -16.43 -10.14 6.74
CA VAL A 96 -15.77 -11.26 6.07
C VAL A 96 -15.65 -10.98 4.58
N ASP A 97 -16.74 -10.53 3.94
CA ASP A 97 -16.76 -10.18 2.52
C ASP A 97 -15.73 -9.08 2.20
N ALA A 98 -15.66 -8.03 3.04
CA ALA A 98 -14.70 -6.94 2.86
C ALA A 98 -13.23 -7.41 3.02
N ALA A 99 -12.96 -8.28 3.98
CA ALA A 99 -11.62 -8.84 4.18
C ALA A 99 -11.22 -9.76 3.02
N LEU A 100 -12.17 -10.56 2.53
CA LEU A 100 -11.97 -11.44 1.38
C LEU A 100 -11.74 -10.64 0.09
N GLU A 101 -12.51 -9.58 -0.16
CA GLU A 101 -12.28 -8.67 -1.30
C GLU A 101 -10.89 -8.00 -1.23
N THR A 102 -10.46 -7.60 -0.03
CA THR A 102 -9.11 -7.07 0.16
C THR A 102 -8.04 -8.10 -0.22
N GLN A 103 -8.22 -9.35 0.17
CA GLN A 103 -7.32 -10.45 -0.18
C GLN A 103 -7.28 -10.68 -1.69
N VAL A 104 -8.43 -10.71 -2.35
CA VAL A 104 -8.53 -10.86 -3.81
C VAL A 104 -7.87 -9.70 -4.54
N ASN A 105 -8.09 -8.46 -4.08
CA ASN A 105 -7.44 -7.28 -4.68
C ASN A 105 -5.91 -7.32 -4.54
N ASN A 106 -5.38 -7.83 -3.43
CA ASN A 106 -3.94 -8.05 -3.27
C ASN A 106 -3.40 -9.07 -4.27
N ILE A 107 -4.13 -10.20 -4.47
CA ILE A 107 -3.77 -11.22 -5.46
C ILE A 107 -3.79 -10.63 -6.87
N LEU A 108 -4.85 -9.91 -7.24
CA LEU A 108 -4.98 -9.23 -8.53
C LEU A 108 -3.86 -8.22 -8.78
N SER A 109 -3.50 -7.44 -7.76
CA SER A 109 -2.40 -6.47 -7.84
C SER A 109 -1.04 -7.13 -8.08
N GLN A 110 -0.81 -8.31 -7.50
CA GLN A 110 0.43 -9.08 -7.69
C GLN A 110 0.45 -9.79 -9.05
N ALA A 111 -0.66 -10.36 -9.49
CA ALA A 111 -0.77 -11.06 -10.76
C ALA A 111 -0.85 -10.12 -11.97
N GLY A 112 -1.38 -8.91 -11.79
CA GLY A 112 -1.57 -7.89 -12.82
C GLY A 112 -2.82 -8.07 -13.70
N SER A 113 -3.48 -9.25 -13.67
CA SER A 113 -4.76 -9.49 -14.33
C SER A 113 -5.54 -10.62 -13.64
N GLU A 114 -6.86 -10.68 -13.85
CA GLU A 114 -7.74 -11.73 -13.32
C GLU A 114 -7.34 -13.11 -13.84
N GLU A 115 -7.08 -13.24 -15.14
CA GLU A 115 -6.67 -14.50 -15.77
C GLU A 115 -5.38 -15.07 -15.14
N LYS A 116 -4.37 -14.22 -14.91
CA LYS A 116 -3.13 -14.63 -14.24
C LYS A 116 -3.34 -14.95 -12.77
N ALA A 117 -4.25 -14.24 -12.09
CA ALA A 117 -4.59 -14.51 -10.70
C ALA A 117 -5.24 -15.91 -10.57
N GLU A 118 -6.19 -16.26 -11.44
CA GLU A 118 -6.82 -17.57 -11.49
C GLU A 118 -5.83 -18.68 -11.88
N GLU A 119 -4.91 -18.41 -12.80
CA GLU A 119 -3.81 -19.33 -13.12
C GLU A 119 -2.90 -19.59 -11.91
N MET A 120 -2.55 -18.53 -11.16
CA MET A 120 -1.74 -18.65 -9.92
C MET A 120 -2.46 -19.42 -8.81
N LEU A 121 -3.76 -19.26 -8.69
CA LEU A 121 -4.58 -19.94 -7.68
C LEU A 121 -4.92 -21.39 -8.09
N GLY A 122 -4.95 -21.70 -9.39
CA GLY A 122 -5.40 -22.96 -9.94
C GLY A 122 -6.91 -23.14 -9.91
N GLU A 123 -7.65 -22.09 -9.60
CA GLU A 123 -9.11 -22.05 -9.51
C GLU A 123 -9.67 -20.66 -9.85
N SER A 124 -10.98 -20.56 -10.10
CA SER A 124 -11.60 -19.27 -10.34
C SER A 124 -11.64 -18.40 -9.06
N LEU A 125 -11.56 -17.06 -9.21
CA LEU A 125 -11.70 -16.14 -8.08
C LEU A 125 -13.05 -16.32 -7.35
N ARG A 126 -14.09 -16.75 -8.07
CA ARG A 126 -15.39 -17.06 -7.48
C ARG A 126 -15.33 -18.29 -6.57
N ASP A 127 -14.65 -19.35 -7.00
CA ASP A 127 -14.49 -20.58 -6.23
C ASP A 127 -13.58 -20.33 -5.03
N PHE A 128 -12.48 -19.62 -5.23
CA PHE A 128 -11.62 -19.12 -4.16
C PHE A 128 -12.42 -18.37 -3.08
N LYS A 129 -13.24 -17.39 -3.46
CA LYS A 129 -14.07 -16.64 -2.50
C LYS A 129 -15.01 -17.54 -1.71
N ARG A 130 -15.60 -18.53 -2.36
CA ARG A 130 -16.54 -19.47 -1.71
C ARG A 130 -15.83 -20.39 -0.73
N GLU A 131 -14.66 -20.89 -1.12
CA GLU A 131 -13.88 -21.85 -0.33
C GLU A 131 -13.26 -21.19 0.90
N TYR A 132 -12.62 -20.03 0.71
CA TYR A 132 -11.88 -19.34 1.78
C TYR A 132 -12.74 -18.45 2.69
N TRP A 133 -14.04 -18.29 2.41
CA TRP A 133 -14.91 -17.43 3.22
C TRP A 133 -14.93 -17.81 4.70
N PHE A 134 -15.02 -19.10 4.99
CA PHE A 134 -15.04 -19.61 6.37
C PHE A 134 -13.68 -19.45 7.05
N ASP A 135 -12.59 -19.63 6.34
CA ASP A 135 -11.23 -19.44 6.87
C ASP A 135 -10.96 -17.97 7.20
N ILE A 136 -11.38 -17.05 6.35
CA ILE A 136 -11.32 -15.62 6.62
C ILE A 136 -12.15 -15.26 7.86
N ARG A 137 -13.36 -15.82 7.99
CA ARG A 137 -14.19 -15.61 9.18
C ARG A 137 -13.53 -16.12 10.45
N ASP A 138 -12.99 -17.32 10.43
CA ASP A 138 -12.31 -17.93 11.58
C ASP A 138 -11.05 -17.15 11.96
N ARG A 139 -10.32 -16.62 10.97
CA ARG A 139 -9.22 -15.69 11.18
C ARG A 139 -9.66 -14.40 11.85
N LEU A 140 -10.74 -13.77 11.38
CA LEU A 140 -11.27 -12.56 12.02
C LEU A 140 -11.69 -12.80 13.48
N TYR A 141 -12.25 -13.97 13.81
CA TYR A 141 -12.53 -14.37 15.19
C TYR A 141 -11.26 -14.42 16.03
N THR A 142 -10.23 -15.10 15.55
CA THR A 142 -8.95 -15.25 16.29
C THR A 142 -8.23 -13.92 16.45
N ASP A 143 -8.17 -13.09 15.40
CA ASP A 143 -7.50 -11.80 15.43
C ASP A 143 -8.20 -10.85 16.41
N ARG A 144 -9.54 -10.77 16.39
CA ARG A 144 -10.32 -9.94 17.31
C ARG A 144 -10.18 -10.41 18.75
N PHE A 145 -10.20 -11.70 19.00
CA PHE A 145 -9.97 -12.27 20.32
C PHE A 145 -8.59 -11.92 20.85
N GLN A 146 -7.55 -12.12 20.06
CA GLN A 146 -6.18 -11.79 20.42
C GLN A 146 -6.04 -10.31 20.72
N GLN A 147 -6.55 -9.43 19.85
CA GLN A 147 -6.52 -7.98 20.06
C GLN A 147 -7.19 -7.62 21.39
N MET A 148 -8.39 -8.13 21.66
CA MET A 148 -9.13 -7.87 22.89
C MET A 148 -8.36 -8.34 24.13
N LYS A 149 -7.78 -9.52 24.11
CA LYS A 149 -7.00 -10.06 25.26
C LYS A 149 -5.70 -9.28 25.49
N LEU A 150 -5.03 -8.83 24.42
CA LEU A 150 -3.78 -8.07 24.53
C LEU A 150 -3.99 -6.59 24.84
N GLN A 151 -5.21 -6.05 24.68
CA GLN A 151 -5.51 -4.64 24.96
C GLN A 151 -5.30 -4.27 26.43
N GLY A 152 -5.49 -5.23 27.36
CA GLY A 152 -5.26 -5.03 28.80
C GLY A 152 -3.81 -5.16 29.25
N VAL A 153 -2.88 -5.57 28.36
CA VAL A 153 -1.47 -5.73 28.71
C VAL A 153 -0.74 -4.41 28.55
N SER A 154 -0.17 -3.93 29.64
CA SER A 154 0.62 -2.69 29.69
C SER A 154 1.96 -2.92 30.39
N VAL A 155 2.90 -2.03 30.18
CA VAL A 155 4.19 -2.00 30.89
C VAL A 155 4.25 -0.79 31.80
N ASN A 156 4.90 -0.94 32.93
CA ASN A 156 5.28 0.13 33.81
C ASN A 156 6.79 0.39 33.70
N ARG A 157 7.29 1.42 34.41
CA ARG A 157 8.70 1.78 34.38
C ARG A 157 9.63 0.61 34.75
N THR A 158 9.29 -0.13 35.78
CA THR A 158 10.09 -1.29 36.25
C THR A 158 10.13 -2.40 35.19
N ASP A 159 9.03 -2.65 34.49
CA ASP A 159 9.00 -3.62 33.40
C ASP A 159 9.97 -3.23 32.27
N VAL A 160 9.99 -1.93 31.90
CA VAL A 160 10.88 -1.41 30.84
C VAL A 160 12.34 -1.48 31.25
N GLU A 161 12.66 -1.07 32.49
CA GLU A 161 14.02 -1.16 33.04
C GLU A 161 14.50 -2.61 33.12
N SER A 162 13.63 -3.52 33.54
CA SER A 162 13.92 -4.95 33.61
C SER A 162 14.16 -5.58 32.24
N PHE A 163 13.32 -5.21 31.26
CA PHE A 163 13.50 -5.61 29.87
C PHE A 163 14.84 -5.11 29.33
N PHE A 164 15.15 -3.84 29.53
CA PHE A 164 16.40 -3.25 29.07
C PHE A 164 17.60 -3.98 29.68
N ASN A 165 17.63 -4.16 31.01
CA ASN A 165 18.72 -4.84 31.67
C ASN A 165 18.94 -6.28 31.21
N THR A 166 17.86 -6.97 30.84
CA THR A 166 17.91 -8.35 30.34
C THR A 166 18.43 -8.41 28.89
N TYR A 167 18.06 -7.45 28.05
CA TYR A 167 18.27 -7.55 26.60
C TYR A 167 19.23 -6.50 26.03
N LYS A 168 19.78 -5.57 26.81
CA LYS A 168 20.61 -4.43 26.35
C LYS A 168 21.71 -4.80 25.36
N ASP A 169 22.34 -5.97 25.57
CA ASP A 169 23.46 -6.43 24.74
C ASP A 169 22.99 -7.07 23.40
N SER A 170 21.71 -7.34 23.28
CA SER A 170 21.05 -7.91 22.08
C SER A 170 20.10 -6.94 21.38
N LEU A 171 19.87 -5.77 21.97
CA LEU A 171 19.05 -4.73 21.31
C LEU A 171 19.80 -4.17 20.09
N PRO A 172 19.08 -3.83 19.01
CA PRO A 172 19.69 -3.24 17.83
C PRO A 172 20.21 -1.82 18.11
N PHE A 173 21.10 -1.36 17.26
CA PHE A 173 21.42 0.05 17.17
C PHE A 173 20.16 0.83 16.76
N PHE A 174 19.83 1.90 17.49
CA PHE A 174 18.69 2.72 17.19
C PHE A 174 19.07 3.77 16.13
N PRO A 175 18.35 3.83 14.99
CA PRO A 175 18.60 4.84 13.98
C PRO A 175 18.22 6.23 14.49
N PRO A 176 18.85 7.29 13.98
CA PRO A 176 18.41 8.65 14.26
C PRO A 176 17.00 8.86 13.71
N LYS A 177 16.20 9.65 14.41
CA LYS A 177 14.83 10.01 14.00
C LYS A 177 14.65 11.51 14.07
N ILE A 178 13.97 12.06 13.09
CA ILE A 178 13.58 13.46 13.08
C ILE A 178 12.07 13.58 12.96
N LYS A 179 11.51 14.58 13.61
CA LYS A 179 10.11 14.96 13.44
C LYS A 179 10.05 16.08 12.43
N LEU A 180 9.45 15.81 11.29
CA LEU A 180 9.52 16.67 10.12
C LEU A 180 8.14 17.14 9.70
N ARG A 181 8.04 18.40 9.30
CA ARG A 181 6.91 18.94 8.56
C ARG A 181 7.35 19.34 7.17
N HIS A 182 6.41 19.28 6.21
CA HIS A 182 6.65 19.79 4.88
C HIS A 182 5.49 20.62 4.34
N LEU A 183 5.80 21.51 3.42
CA LEU A 183 4.85 22.27 2.63
C LEU A 183 5.23 22.09 1.17
N LEU A 184 4.32 21.57 0.35
CA LEU A 184 4.53 21.31 -1.07
C LEU A 184 3.80 22.36 -1.92
N LEU A 185 4.56 23.11 -2.71
CA LEU A 185 4.07 24.05 -3.72
C LEU A 185 4.17 23.44 -5.12
N PRO A 186 3.07 23.38 -5.88
CA PRO A 186 3.09 22.74 -7.19
C PRO A 186 3.82 23.58 -8.20
N LEU A 187 4.58 22.93 -9.07
CA LEU A 187 5.13 23.54 -10.26
C LEU A 187 4.08 23.46 -11.37
N LYS A 188 3.45 24.58 -11.70
CA LYS A 188 2.39 24.66 -12.71
C LYS A 188 2.77 25.61 -13.82
N SER A 189 2.34 25.28 -15.03
CA SER A 189 2.47 26.15 -16.19
C SER A 189 1.74 27.47 -15.96
N GLY A 190 2.36 28.57 -16.28
CA GLY A 190 1.78 29.90 -16.18
C GLY A 190 0.74 30.18 -17.26
N GLU A 191 0.03 31.30 -17.12
CA GLU A 191 -1.05 31.72 -18.03
C GLU A 191 -0.59 31.86 -19.49
N GLU A 192 0.64 32.32 -19.70
CA GLU A 192 1.20 32.50 -21.05
C GLU A 192 1.41 31.16 -21.76
N SER A 193 1.97 30.17 -21.06
CA SER A 193 2.14 28.79 -21.57
C SER A 193 0.81 28.15 -21.88
N ILE A 194 -0.18 28.34 -20.99
CA ILE A 194 -1.55 27.87 -21.20
C ILE A 194 -2.17 28.52 -22.46
N LYS A 195 -2.09 29.84 -22.59
CA LYS A 195 -2.61 30.58 -23.72
C LYS A 195 -1.96 30.12 -25.03
N THR A 196 -0.64 29.98 -25.05
CA THR A 196 0.10 29.48 -26.21
C THR A 196 -0.35 28.06 -26.59
N THR A 197 -0.54 27.19 -25.63
CA THR A 197 -1.02 25.82 -25.87
C THR A 197 -2.45 25.79 -26.41
N VAL A 198 -3.34 26.57 -25.83
CA VAL A 198 -4.74 26.71 -26.34
C VAL A 198 -4.74 27.24 -27.75
N THR A 199 -3.98 28.31 -28.01
CA THR A 199 -3.87 28.89 -29.35
C THR A 199 -3.33 27.88 -30.39
N LEU A 200 -2.34 27.08 -30.01
CA LEU A 200 -1.81 26.02 -30.87
C LEU A 200 -2.88 24.96 -31.17
N LEU A 201 -3.61 24.48 -30.15
CA LEU A 201 -4.70 23.52 -30.38
C LEU A 201 -5.83 24.06 -31.24
N ASP A 202 -6.19 25.33 -31.08
CA ASP A 202 -7.14 26.02 -31.96
C ASP A 202 -6.63 26.13 -33.43
N SER A 203 -5.34 26.39 -33.61
CA SER A 203 -4.71 26.37 -34.93
C SER A 203 -4.80 24.97 -35.57
N LEU A 204 -4.43 23.92 -34.84
CA LEU A 204 -4.50 22.53 -35.31
C LEU A 204 -5.94 22.14 -35.67
N ARG A 205 -6.92 22.56 -34.86
CA ARG A 205 -8.34 22.34 -35.13
C ARG A 205 -8.74 23.00 -36.46
N ASN A 206 -8.35 24.25 -36.69
CA ASN A 206 -8.62 24.97 -37.89
C ASN A 206 -7.94 24.36 -39.13
N GLU A 207 -6.72 23.85 -38.99
CA GLU A 207 -6.01 23.12 -40.04
C GLU A 207 -6.78 21.86 -40.45
N VAL A 208 -7.34 21.09 -39.50
CA VAL A 208 -8.17 19.93 -39.82
C VAL A 208 -9.45 20.35 -40.55
N TYR A 209 -10.11 21.41 -40.14
CA TYR A 209 -11.28 21.95 -40.87
C TYR A 209 -10.90 22.45 -42.27
N ALA A 210 -9.65 22.87 -42.48
CA ALA A 210 -9.11 23.24 -43.78
C ALA A 210 -8.67 22.04 -44.65
N GLY A 211 -8.77 20.79 -44.10
CA GLY A 211 -8.50 19.56 -44.84
C GLY A 211 -7.21 18.83 -44.42
N ALA A 212 -6.49 19.26 -43.39
CA ALA A 212 -5.34 18.54 -42.89
C ALA A 212 -5.78 17.21 -42.22
N ASP A 213 -4.92 16.20 -42.30
CA ASP A 213 -5.17 14.91 -41.64
C ASP A 213 -4.95 15.00 -40.14
N PHE A 214 -6.01 14.79 -39.37
CA PHE A 214 -5.96 14.76 -37.90
C PHE A 214 -4.95 13.76 -37.36
N SER A 215 -4.84 12.56 -37.98
CA SER A 215 -3.93 11.51 -37.51
C SER A 215 -2.47 11.91 -37.71
N GLU A 216 -2.13 12.59 -38.77
CA GLU A 216 -0.77 13.09 -39.00
C GLU A 216 -0.44 14.22 -38.00
N LEU A 217 -1.38 15.14 -37.76
CA LEU A 217 -1.20 16.18 -36.73
C LEU A 217 -1.07 15.58 -35.33
N ALA A 218 -1.84 14.52 -35.00
CA ALA A 218 -1.72 13.80 -33.73
C ALA A 218 -0.34 13.14 -33.56
N LYS A 219 0.17 12.50 -34.62
CA LYS A 219 1.53 11.91 -34.60
C LYS A 219 2.62 12.96 -34.37
N LEU A 220 2.43 14.15 -34.92
CA LEU A 220 3.42 15.22 -34.84
C LEU A 220 3.35 15.93 -33.47
N TYR A 221 2.16 16.36 -33.06
CA TYR A 221 1.98 17.28 -31.95
C TYR A 221 1.52 16.63 -30.64
N SER A 222 0.80 15.49 -30.68
CA SER A 222 0.27 14.89 -29.45
C SER A 222 1.37 14.42 -28.52
N GLN A 223 1.18 14.66 -27.24
CA GLN A 223 2.05 14.20 -26.16
C GLN A 223 1.50 12.97 -25.43
N ASP A 224 0.35 12.43 -25.89
CA ASP A 224 -0.17 11.17 -25.35
C ASP A 224 0.61 9.96 -25.90
N PRO A 225 1.44 9.28 -25.07
CA PRO A 225 2.23 8.14 -25.53
C PRO A 225 1.35 6.95 -25.92
N GLY A 226 0.14 6.86 -25.37
CA GLY A 226 -0.79 5.75 -25.60
C GLY A 226 -1.46 5.77 -26.96
N SER A 227 -1.71 6.96 -27.54
CA SER A 227 -2.45 7.07 -28.79
C SER A 227 -1.72 7.83 -29.91
N LYS A 228 -0.67 8.59 -29.58
CA LYS A 228 0.09 9.40 -30.54
C LYS A 228 0.43 8.64 -31.82
N ASN A 229 1.04 7.46 -31.70
CA ASN A 229 1.52 6.65 -32.83
C ASN A 229 0.36 6.02 -33.63
N ARG A 230 -0.86 6.01 -33.08
CA ARG A 230 -2.07 5.57 -33.75
C ARG A 230 -2.93 6.74 -34.27
N GLY A 231 -2.31 7.92 -34.44
CA GLY A 231 -3.02 9.12 -34.89
C GLY A 231 -4.03 9.67 -33.89
N GLY A 232 -3.76 9.47 -32.60
CA GLY A 232 -4.62 9.90 -31.49
C GLY A 232 -5.80 8.97 -31.19
N ASP A 233 -5.96 7.83 -31.87
CA ASP A 233 -7.10 6.92 -31.73
C ASP A 233 -7.03 6.13 -30.42
N LEU A 234 -8.04 6.31 -29.56
CA LEU A 234 -8.22 5.64 -28.29
C LEU A 234 -9.04 4.33 -28.42
N GLY A 235 -9.60 4.06 -29.62
CA GLY A 235 -10.52 2.95 -29.82
C GLY A 235 -11.90 3.23 -29.23
N PHE A 236 -12.70 2.15 -29.10
CA PHE A 236 -14.02 2.24 -28.48
C PHE A 236 -13.91 2.29 -26.96
N THR A 237 -14.49 3.33 -26.37
CA THR A 237 -14.55 3.55 -24.92
C THR A 237 -16.00 3.63 -24.44
N ARG A 238 -16.25 3.17 -23.21
CA ARG A 238 -17.55 3.28 -22.53
C ARG A 238 -17.55 4.46 -21.57
N ARG A 239 -18.76 4.88 -21.14
CA ARG A 239 -18.87 5.84 -20.03
C ARG A 239 -18.21 5.31 -18.77
N GLY A 240 -17.51 6.19 -18.05
CA GLY A 240 -16.77 5.88 -16.83
C GLY A 240 -15.34 5.38 -17.06
N THR A 241 -14.86 5.29 -18.34
CA THR A 241 -13.49 4.87 -18.65
C THR A 241 -12.52 6.02 -18.90
N LEU A 242 -13.04 7.19 -19.25
CA LEU A 242 -12.26 8.40 -19.54
C LEU A 242 -12.41 9.41 -18.40
N VAL A 243 -11.45 10.35 -18.29
CA VAL A 243 -11.59 11.45 -17.33
C VAL A 243 -12.83 12.28 -17.63
N SER A 244 -13.51 12.73 -16.57
CA SER A 244 -14.85 13.31 -16.61
C SER A 244 -15.02 14.43 -17.63
N GLU A 245 -14.06 15.37 -17.68
CA GLU A 245 -14.08 16.54 -18.57
C GLU A 245 -13.96 16.14 -20.04
N PHE A 246 -13.08 15.17 -20.32
CA PHE A 246 -12.89 14.60 -21.65
C PHE A 246 -14.12 13.79 -22.07
N GLU A 247 -14.61 12.93 -21.18
CA GLU A 247 -15.74 12.05 -21.44
C GLU A 247 -17.02 12.85 -21.79
N LYS A 248 -17.28 13.89 -21.01
CA LYS A 248 -18.45 14.77 -21.24
C LYS A 248 -18.46 15.32 -22.67
N VAL A 249 -17.32 15.79 -23.16
CA VAL A 249 -17.19 16.33 -24.51
C VAL A 249 -17.25 15.23 -25.56
N ALA A 250 -16.51 14.14 -25.39
CA ALA A 250 -16.45 13.02 -26.33
C ALA A 250 -17.82 12.41 -26.68
N PHE A 251 -18.70 12.31 -25.66
CA PHE A 251 -20.05 11.77 -25.85
C PHE A 251 -21.09 12.80 -26.34
N THR A 252 -20.80 14.10 -26.24
CA THR A 252 -21.74 15.18 -26.63
C THR A 252 -21.56 15.58 -28.07
N LEU A 253 -20.31 15.62 -28.59
CA LEU A 253 -19.99 16.05 -29.97
C LEU A 253 -20.65 15.16 -31.02
N ASP A 254 -20.97 15.76 -32.17
CA ASP A 254 -21.40 15.02 -33.35
C ASP A 254 -20.21 14.26 -33.99
N LEU A 255 -20.54 13.25 -34.82
CA LEU A 255 -19.50 12.47 -35.52
C LEU A 255 -18.71 13.37 -36.46
N GLY A 256 -17.39 13.33 -36.35
CA GLY A 256 -16.48 14.15 -37.17
C GLY A 256 -16.27 15.56 -36.64
N GLU A 257 -17.08 16.05 -35.72
CA GLU A 257 -16.88 17.35 -35.08
C GLU A 257 -15.63 17.34 -34.20
N ILE A 258 -14.90 18.48 -34.16
CA ILE A 258 -13.72 18.63 -33.34
C ILE A 258 -14.02 19.61 -32.21
N SER A 259 -13.74 19.20 -30.96
CA SER A 259 -13.94 20.04 -29.78
C SER A 259 -13.10 21.31 -29.81
N GLU A 260 -13.53 22.32 -29.07
CA GLU A 260 -12.61 23.34 -28.58
C GLU A 260 -11.58 22.66 -27.60
N PRO A 261 -10.46 23.36 -27.27
CA PRO A 261 -9.50 22.84 -26.32
C PRO A 261 -10.13 22.51 -24.94
N VAL A 262 -10.14 21.26 -24.56
CA VAL A 262 -10.71 20.73 -23.32
C VAL A 262 -9.60 20.55 -22.29
N LYS A 263 -9.72 21.19 -21.14
CA LYS A 263 -8.77 21.05 -20.03
C LYS A 263 -9.09 19.80 -19.23
N THR A 264 -8.05 19.00 -18.92
CA THR A 264 -8.08 17.86 -18.00
C THR A 264 -6.88 17.89 -17.05
N ALA A 265 -6.76 16.92 -16.15
CA ALA A 265 -5.58 16.74 -15.31
C ALA A 265 -4.29 16.48 -16.12
N PHE A 266 -4.39 15.97 -17.36
CA PHE A 266 -3.24 15.64 -18.23
C PHE A 266 -2.78 16.81 -19.11
N GLY A 267 -3.58 17.83 -19.28
CA GLY A 267 -3.31 18.95 -20.17
C GLY A 267 -4.54 19.40 -20.93
N TYR A 268 -4.33 19.91 -22.14
CA TYR A 268 -5.40 20.38 -23.03
C TYR A 268 -5.53 19.45 -24.22
N HIS A 269 -6.77 19.15 -24.60
CA HIS A 269 -7.10 18.20 -25.66
C HIS A 269 -8.01 18.85 -26.70
N ILE A 270 -7.82 18.52 -27.98
CA ILE A 270 -8.90 18.56 -28.98
C ILE A 270 -9.34 17.13 -29.25
N ILE A 271 -10.65 16.90 -29.32
CA ILE A 271 -11.31 15.61 -29.34
C ILE A 271 -12.18 15.49 -30.56
N GLN A 272 -12.13 14.35 -31.26
CA GLN A 272 -12.98 14.07 -32.40
C GLN A 272 -13.60 12.68 -32.30
N PRO A 273 -14.95 12.57 -32.19
CA PRO A 273 -15.64 11.28 -32.28
C PRO A 273 -15.61 10.75 -33.73
N LEU A 274 -15.23 9.50 -33.89
CA LEU A 274 -15.17 8.82 -35.19
C LEU A 274 -16.39 7.95 -35.44
N GLU A 275 -16.87 7.27 -34.36
CA GLU A 275 -17.95 6.31 -34.45
C GLU A 275 -18.69 6.23 -33.11
N LYS A 276 -20.03 6.05 -33.14
CA LYS A 276 -20.84 5.77 -31.94
C LYS A 276 -21.55 4.44 -32.11
N GLN A 277 -21.42 3.54 -31.10
CA GLN A 277 -22.01 2.22 -31.11
C GLN A 277 -22.67 1.93 -29.76
N GLY A 278 -23.97 2.14 -29.66
CA GLY A 278 -24.72 2.00 -28.42
C GLY A 278 -24.18 2.91 -27.31
N ASP A 279 -23.68 2.32 -26.25
CA ASP A 279 -23.08 3.01 -25.09
C ASP A 279 -21.60 3.34 -25.25
N LYS A 280 -21.01 3.02 -26.42
CA LYS A 280 -19.59 3.23 -26.72
C LYS A 280 -19.39 4.33 -27.75
N VAL A 281 -18.26 5.03 -27.61
CA VAL A 281 -17.77 6.00 -28.60
C VAL A 281 -16.33 5.68 -28.95
N ARG A 282 -16.00 5.67 -30.25
CA ARG A 282 -14.63 5.66 -30.73
C ARG A 282 -14.19 7.09 -30.96
N VAL A 283 -13.11 7.49 -30.30
CA VAL A 283 -12.60 8.86 -30.35
C VAL A 283 -11.12 8.90 -30.67
N ARG A 284 -10.68 9.99 -31.31
CA ARG A 284 -9.27 10.36 -31.40
C ARG A 284 -9.06 11.73 -30.79
N HIS A 285 -7.83 11.97 -30.31
CA HIS A 285 -7.50 13.23 -29.67
C HIS A 285 -6.06 13.67 -29.94
N ILE A 286 -5.79 14.94 -29.72
CA ILE A 286 -4.46 15.52 -29.61
C ILE A 286 -4.34 16.11 -28.22
N LEU A 287 -3.39 15.61 -27.42
CA LEU A 287 -3.07 16.11 -26.10
C LEU A 287 -1.81 16.98 -26.16
N ILE A 288 -1.88 18.18 -25.61
CA ILE A 288 -0.73 19.04 -25.37
C ILE A 288 -0.75 19.50 -23.91
N THR A 289 0.34 19.21 -23.20
CA THR A 289 0.56 19.70 -21.83
C THR A 289 1.31 21.03 -21.92
N PRO A 290 0.75 22.14 -21.39
CA PRO A 290 1.47 23.41 -21.38
C PRO A 290 2.82 23.26 -20.66
N PRO A 291 3.93 23.70 -21.27
CA PRO A 291 5.23 23.59 -20.63
C PRO A 291 5.34 24.50 -19.41
N VAL A 292 6.03 24.04 -18.40
CA VAL A 292 6.49 24.90 -17.29
C VAL A 292 7.73 25.63 -17.78
N THR A 293 7.68 26.95 -17.80
CA THR A 293 8.83 27.78 -18.20
C THR A 293 9.73 28.09 -17.02
N GLU A 294 10.97 28.50 -17.28
CA GLU A 294 11.89 28.99 -16.23
C GLU A 294 11.27 30.15 -15.43
N ASN A 295 10.49 31.03 -16.10
CA ASN A 295 9.80 32.12 -15.41
C ASN A 295 8.68 31.61 -14.49
N ASP A 296 7.98 30.55 -14.85
CA ASP A 296 6.97 29.92 -13.98
C ASP A 296 7.63 29.27 -12.77
N GLU A 297 8.75 28.61 -12.99
CA GLU A 297 9.54 28.02 -11.94
C GLU A 297 10.07 29.09 -10.98
N GLN A 298 10.63 30.20 -11.52
CA GLN A 298 11.14 31.29 -10.70
C GLN A 298 10.06 31.92 -9.82
N LYS A 299 8.85 32.11 -10.36
CA LYS A 299 7.71 32.61 -9.57
C LYS A 299 7.36 31.71 -8.39
N VAL A 300 7.37 30.37 -8.59
CA VAL A 300 7.10 29.43 -7.49
C VAL A 300 8.24 29.44 -6.48
N TYR A 301 9.48 29.51 -6.93
CA TYR A 301 10.64 29.62 -6.05
C TYR A 301 10.60 30.93 -5.21
N ASP A 302 10.30 32.06 -5.83
CA ASP A 302 10.19 33.35 -5.14
C ASP A 302 9.04 33.33 -4.10
N PHE A 303 7.92 32.70 -4.48
CA PHE A 303 6.81 32.51 -3.55
C PHE A 303 7.19 31.59 -2.38
N ALA A 304 7.87 30.48 -2.65
CA ALA A 304 8.40 29.58 -1.61
C ALA A 304 9.36 30.31 -0.68
N THR A 305 10.23 31.15 -1.23
CA THR A 305 11.17 31.98 -0.46
C THR A 305 10.43 33.00 0.43
N THR A 306 9.38 33.63 -0.12
CA THR A 306 8.52 34.56 0.65
C THR A 306 7.86 33.85 1.84
N ILE A 307 7.35 32.63 1.61
CA ILE A 307 6.77 31.80 2.68
C ILE A 307 7.85 31.50 3.73
N LYS A 308 8.99 30.97 3.31
CA LYS A 308 10.12 30.64 4.20
C LYS A 308 10.52 31.84 5.06
N ASP A 309 10.65 33.03 4.47
CA ASP A 309 11.07 34.23 5.19
C ASP A 309 10.03 34.74 6.21
N SER A 310 8.77 34.39 6.01
CA SER A 310 7.65 34.69 6.93
C SER A 310 7.57 33.74 8.12
N VAL A 311 8.16 32.55 8.02
CA VAL A 311 8.16 31.55 9.10
C VAL A 311 9.18 31.94 10.18
N LYS A 312 8.71 32.14 11.41
CA LYS A 312 9.55 32.41 12.57
C LYS A 312 9.44 31.32 13.63
N VAL A 313 8.27 30.72 13.74
CA VAL A 313 7.97 29.64 14.67
C VAL A 313 7.16 28.55 13.97
N ILE A 314 7.06 27.40 14.62
CA ILE A 314 6.33 26.24 14.09
C ILE A 314 4.87 26.55 13.71
N ASP A 315 4.20 27.40 14.50
CA ASP A 315 2.80 27.77 14.26
C ASP A 315 2.62 28.52 12.94
N ASP A 316 3.60 29.36 12.56
CA ASP A 316 3.61 30.03 11.25
C ASP A 316 3.70 28.99 10.13
N PHE A 317 4.59 28.00 10.28
CA PHE A 317 4.75 26.94 9.29
C PHE A 317 3.49 26.10 9.16
N ILE A 318 2.86 25.72 10.28
CA ILE A 318 1.59 24.96 10.31
C ILE A 318 0.52 25.71 9.53
N ALA A 319 0.27 26.99 9.86
CA ALA A 319 -0.75 27.82 9.20
C ALA A 319 -0.51 27.97 7.69
N LEU A 320 0.77 28.12 7.27
CA LEU A 320 1.13 28.24 5.87
C LEU A 320 1.01 26.90 5.12
N ALA A 321 1.36 25.78 5.76
CA ALA A 321 1.18 24.45 5.20
C ALA A 321 -0.32 24.12 4.98
N GLU A 322 -1.17 24.44 5.97
CA GLU A 322 -2.64 24.27 5.85
C GLU A 322 -3.23 25.10 4.70
N ARG A 323 -2.70 26.30 4.48
CA ARG A 323 -3.20 27.24 3.46
C ARG A 323 -2.68 26.94 2.06
N HIS A 324 -1.43 26.56 1.91
CA HIS A 324 -0.71 26.58 0.63
C HIS A 324 -0.23 25.21 0.15
N SER A 325 -0.08 24.23 1.04
CA SER A 325 0.40 22.90 0.64
C SER A 325 -0.67 22.15 -0.16
N ILE A 326 -0.24 21.59 -1.30
CA ILE A 326 -1.10 20.72 -2.12
C ILE A 326 -1.06 19.25 -1.68
N ASP A 327 -0.24 18.88 -0.71
CA ASP A 327 -0.22 17.52 -0.20
C ASP A 327 -1.44 17.25 0.69
N GLU A 328 -2.45 16.59 0.12
CA GLU A 328 -3.72 16.30 0.78
C GLU A 328 -3.59 15.38 2.00
N GLN A 329 -2.49 14.62 2.11
CA GLN A 329 -2.27 13.69 3.23
C GLN A 329 -1.84 14.41 4.50
N THR A 330 -1.09 15.51 4.36
CA THR A 330 -0.48 16.21 5.48
C THR A 330 -0.93 17.65 5.64
N ASN A 331 -1.45 18.33 4.60
CA ASN A 331 -1.80 19.75 4.67
C ASN A 331 -2.72 20.07 5.85
N LYS A 332 -3.81 19.31 6.06
CA LYS A 332 -4.77 19.48 7.17
C LYS A 332 -4.17 19.20 8.57
N LYS A 333 -2.95 18.71 8.62
CA LYS A 333 -2.18 18.47 9.85
C LYS A 333 -0.97 19.41 9.94
N GLY A 334 -0.99 20.53 9.21
CA GLY A 334 0.11 21.49 9.17
C GLY A 334 1.39 20.89 8.59
N GLY A 335 1.27 19.99 7.61
CA GLY A 335 2.40 19.36 6.93
C GLY A 335 3.11 18.26 7.72
N ASP A 336 2.53 17.74 8.82
CA ASP A 336 3.17 16.77 9.71
C ASP A 336 3.42 15.42 9.02
N LEU A 337 4.69 15.06 8.84
CA LEU A 337 5.17 13.76 8.35
C LEU A 337 5.46 12.77 9.50
N GLY A 338 5.37 13.23 10.77
CA GLY A 338 5.71 12.43 11.95
C GLY A 338 7.21 12.21 12.11
N TRP A 339 7.54 11.13 12.83
CA TRP A 339 8.92 10.71 13.05
C TRP A 339 9.42 9.85 11.90
N ILE A 340 10.50 10.27 11.27
CA ILE A 340 11.12 9.58 10.12
C ILE A 340 12.60 9.32 10.36
N ASN A 341 13.17 8.35 9.66
CA ASN A 341 14.60 8.17 9.57
C ASN A 341 15.16 9.08 8.47
N PRO A 342 16.00 10.09 8.78
CA PRO A 342 16.52 11.01 7.77
C PRO A 342 17.38 10.34 6.70
N ASN A 343 17.97 9.17 7.01
CA ASN A 343 18.82 8.42 6.07
C ASN A 343 18.03 7.55 5.07
N GLU A 344 16.73 7.37 5.30
CA GLU A 344 15.85 6.50 4.50
C GLU A 344 14.72 7.29 3.83
N PHE A 345 14.88 8.61 3.67
CA PHE A 345 13.84 9.41 3.03
C PHE A 345 13.73 9.10 1.54
N ALA A 346 12.52 8.83 1.07
CA ALA A 346 12.27 8.32 -0.29
C ALA A 346 12.63 9.32 -1.41
N ILE A 347 12.67 10.62 -1.11
CA ILE A 347 13.00 11.69 -2.07
C ILE A 347 14.44 12.14 -1.80
N PRO A 348 15.41 11.81 -2.69
CA PRO A 348 16.83 12.06 -2.44
C PRO A 348 17.18 13.53 -2.20
N GLU A 349 16.52 14.45 -2.92
CA GLU A 349 16.74 15.89 -2.80
C GLU A 349 16.39 16.39 -1.40
N ILE A 350 15.31 15.88 -0.82
CA ILE A 350 14.91 16.18 0.55
C ILE A 350 15.93 15.56 1.53
N GLY A 351 16.31 14.28 1.30
CA GLY A 351 17.30 13.59 2.13
C GLY A 351 18.62 14.33 2.25
N GLN A 352 19.08 15.00 1.18
CA GLN A 352 20.29 15.83 1.21
C GLN A 352 20.14 17.07 2.11
N VAL A 353 18.98 17.73 2.05
CA VAL A 353 18.71 18.91 2.88
C VAL A 353 18.61 18.55 4.35
N LEU A 354 18.01 17.39 4.67
CA LEU A 354 17.85 16.92 6.05
C LEU A 354 19.18 16.69 6.79
N GLN A 355 20.28 16.49 6.06
CA GLN A 355 21.60 16.33 6.66
C GLN A 355 22.16 17.63 7.26
N HIS A 356 21.63 18.79 6.86
CA HIS A 356 22.13 20.11 7.21
C HIS A 356 21.06 21.03 7.83
N LEU A 357 19.82 20.58 7.90
CA LEU A 357 18.71 21.36 8.44
C LEU A 357 18.79 21.36 9.97
N GLU A 358 18.81 22.57 10.56
CA GLU A 358 18.88 22.73 12.00
C GLU A 358 17.50 22.62 12.67
N LEU A 359 17.50 22.33 13.97
CA LEU A 359 16.30 22.23 14.77
C LEU A 359 15.56 23.58 14.83
N ASN A 360 14.26 23.57 14.63
CA ASN A 360 13.40 24.76 14.55
C ASN A 360 13.76 25.70 13.39
N GLU A 361 14.28 25.15 12.31
CA GLU A 361 14.60 25.89 11.10
C GLU A 361 13.67 25.49 9.95
N CYS A 362 13.33 26.49 9.11
CA CYS A 362 12.69 26.29 7.82
C CYS A 362 13.75 26.21 6.72
N SER A 363 13.74 25.13 5.94
CA SER A 363 14.70 24.93 4.84
C SER A 363 14.59 26.00 3.76
N GLN A 364 15.63 26.13 2.94
CA GLN A 364 15.49 26.74 1.62
C GLN A 364 14.51 25.92 0.76
N PRO A 365 13.90 26.54 -0.27
CA PRO A 365 13.03 25.80 -1.19
C PRO A 365 13.76 24.65 -1.88
N VAL A 366 13.27 23.43 -1.74
CA VAL A 366 13.85 22.20 -2.30
C VAL A 366 13.04 21.78 -3.51
N LYS A 367 13.66 21.79 -4.69
CA LYS A 367 13.02 21.35 -5.93
C LYS A 367 13.00 19.82 -6.01
N THR A 368 11.83 19.28 -6.35
CA THR A 368 11.64 17.87 -6.67
C THR A 368 10.79 17.74 -7.93
N SER A 369 10.54 16.51 -8.39
CA SER A 369 9.60 16.26 -9.50
C SER A 369 8.15 16.65 -9.18
N LEU A 370 7.79 16.79 -7.90
CA LEU A 370 6.44 17.16 -7.44
C LEU A 370 6.25 18.68 -7.33
N GLY A 371 7.35 19.45 -7.27
CA GLY A 371 7.32 20.89 -7.07
C GLY A 371 8.38 21.36 -6.09
N TYR A 372 8.15 22.50 -5.44
CA TYR A 372 9.01 23.02 -4.40
C TYR A 372 8.52 22.64 -3.02
N HIS A 373 9.43 22.09 -2.20
CA HIS A 373 9.16 21.77 -0.80
C HIS A 373 9.83 22.78 0.11
N LEU A 374 9.13 23.17 1.18
CA LEU A 374 9.73 23.76 2.38
C LEU A 374 9.63 22.73 3.49
N LEU A 375 10.68 22.61 4.27
CA LEU A 375 10.82 21.63 5.35
C LEU A 375 10.98 22.38 6.68
N TRP A 376 10.35 21.86 7.73
CA TRP A 376 10.55 22.33 9.10
C TRP A 376 10.97 21.17 9.99
N LEU A 377 12.15 21.28 10.58
CA LEU A 377 12.63 20.29 11.54
C LEU A 377 12.11 20.64 12.94
N GLU A 378 11.07 19.90 13.37
CA GLU A 378 10.38 20.15 14.63
C GLU A 378 11.11 19.57 15.85
N ASP A 379 11.68 18.37 15.71
CA ASP A 379 12.41 17.69 16.79
C ASP A 379 13.39 16.66 16.19
N ALA A 380 14.41 16.29 16.96
CA ALA A 380 15.42 15.33 16.53
C ALA A 380 15.83 14.42 17.69
N LYS A 381 15.92 13.12 17.42
CA LYS A 381 16.44 12.11 18.32
C LYS A 381 17.71 11.50 17.74
N GLU A 382 18.80 11.61 18.46
CA GLU A 382 20.04 10.98 18.07
C GLU A 382 19.89 9.45 18.04
N GLY A 383 20.43 8.83 16.99
CA GLY A 383 20.62 7.40 16.96
C GLY A 383 21.80 6.99 17.86
N GLY A 384 21.94 5.68 18.08
CA GLY A 384 23.08 5.20 18.87
C GLY A 384 22.89 3.79 19.43
N PRO A 385 23.86 3.32 20.19
CA PRO A 385 23.73 2.10 20.94
C PRO A 385 22.57 2.21 21.95
N PRO A 386 21.98 1.07 22.36
CA PRO A 386 20.86 1.07 23.30
C PRO A 386 21.17 1.92 24.56
N ASN A 387 20.35 2.91 24.80
CA ASN A 387 20.42 3.80 25.96
C ASN A 387 19.01 4.05 26.49
N LEU A 388 18.77 3.75 27.75
CA LEU A 388 17.43 3.80 28.34
C LEU A 388 16.83 5.22 28.37
N GLU A 389 17.65 6.24 28.59
CA GLU A 389 17.19 7.64 28.64
C GLU A 389 16.89 8.18 27.25
N LYS A 390 17.80 7.96 26.27
CA LYS A 390 17.67 8.47 24.90
C LYS A 390 16.60 7.73 24.10
N HIS A 391 16.44 6.43 24.33
CA HIS A 391 15.58 5.54 23.55
C HIS A 391 14.38 4.98 24.33
N TRP A 392 13.95 5.69 25.38
CA TRP A 392 12.87 5.22 26.27
C TRP A 392 11.64 4.74 25.52
N THR A 393 11.11 5.56 24.63
CA THR A 393 9.86 5.25 23.88
C THR A 393 10.01 3.98 23.02
N ASP A 394 11.15 3.81 22.37
CA ASP A 394 11.40 2.65 21.51
C ASP A 394 11.58 1.37 22.38
N ILE A 395 12.32 1.48 23.49
CA ILE A 395 12.54 0.40 24.44
C ILE A 395 11.24 0.02 25.15
N GLU A 396 10.41 0.99 25.52
CA GLU A 396 9.07 0.78 26.09
C GLU A 396 8.16 0.02 25.13
N ALA A 397 8.14 0.39 23.85
CA ALA A 397 7.38 -0.33 22.82
C ALA A 397 7.90 -1.79 22.66
N MET A 398 9.21 -2.00 22.69
CA MET A 398 9.80 -3.32 22.61
C MET A 398 9.49 -4.15 23.87
N ALA A 399 9.56 -3.56 25.05
CA ALA A 399 9.19 -4.18 26.32
C ALA A 399 7.72 -4.58 26.37
N LEU A 400 6.83 -3.68 25.89
CA LEU A 400 5.40 -3.96 25.78
C LEU A 400 5.13 -5.14 24.83
N ASN A 401 5.77 -5.15 23.68
CA ASN A 401 5.62 -6.25 22.72
C ASN A 401 6.12 -7.58 23.30
N ASN A 402 7.26 -7.58 23.96
CA ASN A 402 7.81 -8.75 24.63
C ASN A 402 6.86 -9.26 25.74
N LYS A 403 6.33 -8.34 26.55
CA LYS A 403 5.35 -8.69 27.62
C LYS A 403 4.06 -9.25 27.04
N LYS A 404 3.56 -8.67 25.94
CA LYS A 404 2.38 -9.19 25.24
C LYS A 404 2.61 -10.59 24.70
N MET A 405 3.76 -10.85 24.07
CA MET A 405 4.11 -12.18 23.57
C MET A 405 4.20 -13.21 24.69
N SER A 406 4.92 -12.90 25.75
CA SER A 406 5.09 -13.80 26.89
C SER A 406 3.76 -14.09 27.60
N TRP A 407 2.97 -13.06 27.83
CA TRP A 407 1.63 -13.18 28.42
C TRP A 407 0.72 -14.07 27.55
N TYR A 408 0.74 -13.86 26.25
CA TYR A 408 -0.09 -14.62 25.32
C TYR A 408 0.32 -16.09 25.24
N GLN A 409 1.62 -16.39 25.27
CA GLN A 409 2.11 -17.76 25.33
C GLN A 409 1.61 -18.49 26.59
N VAL A 410 1.71 -17.86 27.75
CA VAL A 410 1.23 -18.45 29.03
C VAL A 410 -0.30 -18.63 28.95
N PHE A 411 -1.02 -17.63 28.46
CA PHE A 411 -2.46 -17.69 28.28
C PHE A 411 -2.89 -18.88 27.40
N ILE A 412 -2.21 -19.10 26.26
CA ILE A 412 -2.53 -20.22 25.37
C ILE A 412 -2.23 -21.55 26.02
N GLN A 413 -1.09 -21.67 26.73
CA GLN A 413 -0.73 -22.90 27.44
C GLN A 413 -1.79 -23.28 28.48
N ASP A 414 -2.31 -22.32 29.23
CA ASP A 414 -3.41 -22.53 30.18
C ASP A 414 -4.74 -22.82 29.47
N ALA A 415 -4.99 -22.20 28.35
CA ALA A 415 -6.17 -22.46 27.52
C ALA A 415 -6.19 -23.90 26.99
N ARG A 416 -5.07 -24.40 26.50
CA ARG A 416 -4.94 -25.79 26.00
C ARG A 416 -5.44 -26.84 27.04
N LYS A 417 -5.20 -26.61 28.32
CA LYS A 417 -5.64 -27.51 29.41
C LYS A 417 -7.15 -27.66 29.53
N LYS A 418 -7.91 -26.70 28.91
CA LYS A 418 -9.38 -26.66 28.96
C LYS A 418 -10.04 -27.40 27.81
N PHE A 419 -9.27 -27.84 26.81
CA PHE A 419 -9.78 -28.50 25.64
C PHE A 419 -9.24 -29.89 25.47
N TYR A 420 -10.05 -30.75 24.86
CA TYR A 420 -9.59 -32.07 24.44
C TYR A 420 -8.71 -31.90 23.20
N ILE A 421 -7.46 -32.39 23.31
CA ILE A 421 -6.48 -32.37 22.21
C ILE A 421 -5.99 -33.79 22.00
N SER A 422 -6.17 -34.36 20.81
CA SER A 422 -5.74 -35.70 20.44
C SER A 422 -4.90 -35.68 19.18
N ILE A 423 -3.59 -35.90 19.32
CA ILE A 423 -2.67 -36.06 18.19
C ILE A 423 -2.77 -37.49 17.69
N LYS A 424 -2.97 -37.65 16.38
CA LYS A 424 -3.06 -38.94 15.71
C LYS A 424 -1.72 -39.25 15.04
N ASN A 425 -1.23 -40.43 15.27
CA ASN A 425 0.03 -40.93 14.69
C ASN A 425 -0.18 -41.35 13.21
#